data_8c6270034989203cc408eb8a247fe6cc
#
_entry.id   8c6270034989203cc408eb8a247fe6cc
#
_cell.length_a   1.000
_cell.length_b   1.000
_cell.length_c   1.000
_cell.angle_alpha   90.00
_cell.angle_beta   90.00
_cell.angle_gamma   90.00
#
_symmetry.space_group_name_H-M   'P 1'
#
loop_
_entity.id
_entity.type
_entity.pdbx_description
1 polymer ?
#
loop_
_entity_poly.entity_id
_entity_poly.type
_entity_poly.pdbx_seq_one_letter_code
_entity_poly.pdbx_strand_id
1 'polypeptide(L)'
;MSQVAIVGVGQTPYRRSHPEKSSRELIWWAAKEALNDAGLGIDAIDVIIAGVAPDALAGEVSVERSGMMGIGKPFIRVNTGGVTGSSAVFAGASYIKAGRAKAVLVFALERMGQASSSQQVFNTIFDPVYEKDFPLTTITMAALRASMLMRLYGYAPRHWAEIAARNAQAARKNPLAHLHNDITPEDVMKSPLLAWPIHRYEACPMSEGACALVLVDKSLVGHRKPAWIQGAASTSDSYAMGDRIRRKGATLVDLLSLSMSAKRAYAEAGVTKPVKEIRVAELYSAFSSAEAMAYPALGFCESADGPRFVEAQATDRSLPVFNPSGGPQGANPVSATAMVRIAEAALQVRQMAGARQVDGVERAVATGQGGATQFSTVCVVGTKPNT
;
A
#
# COMPACT_ATOMS: atom_id res chain seq x y z
N MET A 1 27.03 2.83 -3.27
CA MET A 1 25.96 3.47 -2.48
C MET A 1 25.58 2.54 -1.34
N SER A 2 25.16 3.09 -0.18
CA SER A 2 24.70 2.26 0.93
C SER A 2 23.40 1.52 0.56
N GLN A 3 23.33 0.24 0.91
CA GLN A 3 22.18 -0.62 0.64
C GLN A 3 21.32 -0.72 1.88
N VAL A 4 20.00 -0.67 1.70
CA VAL A 4 19.02 -0.60 2.79
C VAL A 4 18.24 -1.90 2.85
N ALA A 5 18.14 -2.45 4.05
CA ALA A 5 17.37 -3.66 4.33
C ALA A 5 16.25 -3.40 5.34
N ILE A 6 15.11 -4.00 5.12
CA ILE A 6 14.04 -4.15 6.12
C ILE A 6 14.36 -5.40 6.92
N VAL A 7 14.61 -5.25 8.21
CA VAL A 7 14.97 -6.37 9.12
C VAL A 7 13.93 -6.60 10.21
N GLY A 8 13.00 -5.68 10.39
CA GLY A 8 11.93 -5.80 11.35
C GLY A 8 10.60 -5.31 10.79
N VAL A 9 9.54 -6.06 11.06
CA VAL A 9 8.15 -5.76 10.68
C VAL A 9 7.26 -5.91 11.90
N GLY A 10 6.43 -4.91 12.18
CA GLY A 10 5.44 -4.96 13.24
C GLY A 10 4.13 -4.35 12.78
N GLN A 11 3.03 -4.99 13.11
CA GLN A 11 1.69 -4.54 12.74
C GLN A 11 0.73 -4.81 13.90
N THR A 12 -0.24 -3.92 14.11
CA THR A 12 -1.37 -4.21 14.98
C THR A 12 -2.46 -4.96 14.22
N PRO A 13 -3.36 -5.69 14.88
CA PRO A 13 -4.60 -6.11 14.24
C PRO A 13 -5.34 -4.88 13.70
N TYR A 14 -5.83 -4.97 12.46
CA TYR A 14 -6.62 -3.90 11.85
C TYR A 14 -8.11 -4.13 12.17
N ARG A 15 -8.80 -3.07 12.59
CA ARG A 15 -10.20 -3.11 13.00
C ARG A 15 -10.90 -1.83 12.58
N ARG A 16 -12.22 -1.81 12.64
CA ARG A 16 -12.98 -0.57 12.42
C ARG A 16 -12.55 0.55 13.37
N SER A 17 -12.27 0.20 14.62
CA SER A 17 -11.78 1.13 15.64
C SER A 17 -11.08 0.37 16.77
N HIS A 18 -10.24 1.09 17.51
CA HIS A 18 -9.56 0.63 18.73
C HIS A 18 -9.91 1.58 19.89
N PRO A 19 -11.16 1.54 20.39
CA PRO A 19 -11.61 2.48 21.44
C PRO A 19 -10.84 2.30 22.76
N GLU A 20 -10.31 1.10 22.99
CA GLU A 20 -9.53 0.73 24.17
C GLU A 20 -8.06 1.12 24.12
N LYS A 21 -7.60 1.66 22.96
CA LYS A 21 -6.18 2.00 22.72
C LYS A 21 -6.04 3.46 22.32
N SER A 22 -5.11 4.16 22.95
CA SER A 22 -4.65 5.45 22.46
C SER A 22 -3.80 5.31 21.18
N SER A 23 -3.64 6.40 20.43
CA SER A 23 -2.70 6.44 19.28
C SER A 23 -1.29 6.03 19.69
N ARG A 24 -0.85 6.51 20.86
CA ARG A 24 0.45 6.19 21.44
C ARG A 24 0.65 4.68 21.67
N GLU A 25 -0.37 3.99 22.19
CA GLU A 25 -0.29 2.54 22.45
C GLU A 25 -0.28 1.73 21.16
N LEU A 26 -1.03 2.13 20.14
CA LEU A 26 -1.01 1.49 18.82
C LEU A 26 0.36 1.65 18.14
N ILE A 27 0.93 2.86 18.16
CA ILE A 27 2.27 3.14 17.64
C ILE A 27 3.29 2.26 18.35
N TRP A 28 3.28 2.26 19.70
CA TRP A 28 4.24 1.48 20.48
C TRP A 28 4.07 -0.03 20.25
N TRP A 29 2.85 -0.52 20.13
CA TRP A 29 2.61 -1.93 19.81
C TRP A 29 3.31 -2.32 18.50
N ALA A 30 3.01 -1.64 17.39
CA ALA A 30 3.62 -1.94 16.11
C ALA A 30 5.16 -1.77 16.15
N ALA A 31 5.66 -0.71 16.78
CA ALA A 31 7.08 -0.45 16.89
C ALA A 31 7.80 -1.52 17.71
N LYS A 32 7.23 -1.96 18.84
CA LYS A 32 7.78 -3.03 19.69
C LYS A 32 7.90 -4.34 18.93
N GLU A 33 6.85 -4.71 18.17
CA GLU A 33 6.89 -5.91 17.33
C GLU A 33 7.98 -5.82 16.25
N ALA A 34 8.12 -4.65 15.60
CA ALA A 34 9.16 -4.45 14.59
C ALA A 34 10.57 -4.50 15.19
N LEU A 35 10.78 -3.92 16.36
CA LEU A 35 12.06 -3.97 17.09
C LEU A 35 12.39 -5.39 17.56
N ASN A 36 11.41 -6.13 18.07
CA ASN A 36 11.57 -7.52 18.48
C ASN A 36 11.93 -8.41 17.27
N ASP A 37 11.23 -8.25 16.14
CA ASP A 37 11.53 -8.97 14.90
C ASP A 37 12.93 -8.64 14.36
N ALA A 38 13.38 -7.39 14.52
CA ALA A 38 14.72 -6.96 14.17
C ALA A 38 15.79 -7.43 15.18
N GLY A 39 15.42 -7.86 16.37
CA GLY A 39 16.36 -8.12 17.46
C GLY A 39 17.16 -6.87 17.86
N LEU A 40 16.51 -5.70 17.87
CA LEU A 40 17.09 -4.41 18.20
C LEU A 40 16.30 -3.72 19.31
N GLY A 41 16.98 -3.05 20.22
CA GLY A 41 16.37 -2.12 21.16
C GLY A 41 16.15 -0.74 20.52
N ILE A 42 15.28 0.06 21.13
CA ILE A 42 15.06 1.45 20.69
C ILE A 42 16.33 2.29 20.71
N ASP A 43 17.27 1.97 21.61
CA ASP A 43 18.55 2.68 21.72
C ASP A 43 19.44 2.51 20.49
N ALA A 44 19.30 1.40 19.75
CA ALA A 44 20.02 1.15 18.52
C ALA A 44 19.48 1.93 17.30
N ILE A 45 18.34 2.61 17.45
CA ILE A 45 17.71 3.41 16.40
C ILE A 45 18.28 4.81 16.39
N ASP A 46 18.74 5.28 15.23
CA ASP A 46 19.31 6.62 15.06
C ASP A 46 18.25 7.69 14.79
N VAL A 47 17.20 7.35 14.04
CA VAL A 47 16.15 8.27 13.59
C VAL A 47 14.79 7.59 13.63
N ILE A 48 13.75 8.33 14.00
CA ILE A 48 12.36 7.88 13.98
C ILE A 48 11.58 8.70 12.94
N ILE A 49 10.83 8.02 12.06
CA ILE A 49 10.01 8.69 11.04
C ILE A 49 8.57 8.21 11.17
N ALA A 50 7.68 9.17 11.37
CA ALA A 50 6.24 8.96 11.47
C ALA A 50 5.56 9.24 10.13
N GLY A 51 4.70 8.32 9.69
CA GLY A 51 3.78 8.50 8.58
C GLY A 51 2.34 8.61 9.10
N VAL A 52 1.80 9.80 9.19
CA VAL A 52 0.44 10.03 9.72
C VAL A 52 -0.31 11.03 8.85
N ALA A 53 -1.52 10.69 8.46
CA ALA A 53 -2.45 11.54 7.71
C ALA A 53 -3.90 11.08 7.99
N PRO A 54 -4.90 11.96 7.88
CA PRO A 54 -4.77 13.42 7.77
C PRO A 54 -4.42 14.07 9.11
N ASP A 55 -3.88 15.28 9.08
CA ASP A 55 -3.43 16.00 10.27
C ASP A 55 -4.53 16.19 11.33
N ALA A 56 -5.77 16.43 10.88
CA ALA A 56 -6.92 16.61 11.78
C ALA A 56 -7.23 15.39 12.69
N LEU A 57 -6.79 14.19 12.28
CA LEU A 57 -7.01 12.94 13.04
C LEU A 57 -5.71 12.44 13.70
N ALA A 58 -4.59 13.00 13.33
CA ALA A 58 -3.29 12.61 13.84
C ALA A 58 -2.99 13.17 15.23
N GLY A 59 -3.66 14.25 15.60
CA GLY A 59 -3.32 15.02 16.78
C GLY A 59 -1.98 15.74 16.64
N GLU A 60 -1.48 16.20 17.74
CA GLU A 60 -0.20 16.86 17.84
C GLU A 60 0.97 15.88 17.67
N VAL A 61 2.05 16.31 17.03
CA VAL A 61 3.27 15.51 16.83
C VAL A 61 3.84 14.96 18.14
N SER A 62 3.64 15.68 19.25
CA SER A 62 4.04 15.24 20.60
C SER A 62 3.39 13.93 21.03
N VAL A 63 2.16 13.65 20.61
CA VAL A 63 1.45 12.38 20.91
C VAL A 63 2.16 11.21 20.26
N GLU A 64 2.50 11.33 18.99
CA GLU A 64 3.22 10.31 18.23
C GLU A 64 4.61 10.08 18.80
N ARG A 65 5.32 11.17 19.09
CA ARG A 65 6.66 11.15 19.66
C ARG A 65 6.69 10.47 21.02
N SER A 66 5.73 10.75 21.88
CA SER A 66 5.65 10.14 23.22
C SER A 66 5.38 8.63 23.15
N GLY A 67 4.70 8.15 22.09
CA GLY A 67 4.48 6.73 21.86
C GLY A 67 5.76 5.95 21.58
N MET A 68 6.80 6.60 21.13
CA MET A 68 8.06 5.95 20.72
C MET A 68 9.13 5.94 21.79
N MET A 69 8.97 6.68 22.90
CA MET A 69 9.95 6.80 23.98
C MET A 69 11.37 7.12 23.48
N GLY A 70 11.47 7.76 22.29
CA GLY A 70 12.72 8.05 21.58
C GLY A 70 13.39 9.33 22.06
N ILE A 71 13.69 9.45 23.37
CA ILE A 71 14.35 10.62 23.94
C ILE A 71 15.71 10.84 23.27
N GLY A 72 15.93 12.09 22.82
CA GLY A 72 17.20 12.51 22.21
C GLY A 72 17.39 12.10 20.74
N LYS A 73 16.41 11.43 20.12
CA LYS A 73 16.50 11.03 18.71
C LYS A 73 15.81 12.04 17.79
N PRO A 74 16.36 12.30 16.59
CA PRO A 74 15.63 13.01 15.54
C PRO A 74 14.28 12.34 15.24
N PHE A 75 13.24 13.15 15.16
CA PHE A 75 11.88 12.71 14.86
C PHE A 75 11.32 13.53 13.70
N ILE A 76 10.84 12.83 12.65
CA ILE A 76 10.33 13.46 11.43
C ILE A 76 8.94 12.92 11.16
N ARG A 77 8.00 13.80 10.88
CA ARG A 77 6.66 13.45 10.42
C ARG A 77 6.53 13.70 8.92
N VAL A 78 5.97 12.71 8.21
CA VAL A 78 5.65 12.75 6.79
C VAL A 78 4.15 12.65 6.61
N ASN A 79 3.58 13.50 5.76
CA ASN A 79 2.19 13.42 5.33
C ASN A 79 2.12 13.63 3.81
N THR A 80 1.71 12.60 3.08
CA THR A 80 1.50 12.61 1.63
C THR A 80 0.20 11.88 1.26
N GLY A 81 -0.84 12.05 2.08
CA GLY A 81 -2.15 11.40 1.88
C GLY A 81 -2.06 9.87 1.91
N GLY A 82 -2.70 9.20 0.97
CA GLY A 82 -2.74 7.72 0.93
C GLY A 82 -1.39 7.03 0.73
N VAL A 83 -0.35 7.74 0.25
CA VAL A 83 1.02 7.20 0.12
C VAL A 83 1.92 7.52 1.32
N THR A 84 1.37 8.07 2.38
CA THR A 84 2.12 8.51 3.57
C THR A 84 3.02 7.41 4.12
N GLY A 85 2.51 6.20 4.29
CA GLY A 85 3.28 5.09 4.84
C GLY A 85 4.52 4.74 4.00
N SER A 86 4.40 4.67 2.68
CA SER A 86 5.54 4.42 1.79
C SER A 86 6.51 5.61 1.73
N SER A 87 6.01 6.84 1.77
CA SER A 87 6.85 8.04 1.82
C SER A 87 7.71 8.08 3.08
N ALA A 88 7.18 7.64 4.23
CA ALA A 88 7.95 7.50 5.46
C ALA A 88 9.07 6.44 5.30
N VAL A 89 8.78 5.30 4.67
CA VAL A 89 9.80 4.27 4.37
C VAL A 89 10.90 4.83 3.46
N PHE A 90 10.50 5.56 2.40
CA PHE A 90 11.47 6.14 1.46
C PHE A 90 12.32 7.24 2.10
N ALA A 91 11.75 8.05 2.99
CA ALA A 91 12.51 9.01 3.78
C ALA A 91 13.54 8.30 4.66
N GLY A 92 13.14 7.22 5.38
CA GLY A 92 14.06 6.41 6.19
C GLY A 92 15.19 5.79 5.37
N ALA A 93 14.86 5.21 4.23
CA ALA A 93 15.86 4.67 3.30
C ALA A 93 16.83 5.75 2.79
N SER A 94 16.33 6.97 2.55
CA SER A 94 17.17 8.10 2.13
C SER A 94 18.13 8.56 3.22
N TYR A 95 17.72 8.56 4.49
CA TYR A 95 18.63 8.84 5.62
C TYR A 95 19.79 7.85 5.68
N ILE A 96 19.51 6.56 5.48
CA ILE A 96 20.55 5.52 5.45
C ILE A 96 21.44 5.69 4.23
N LYS A 97 20.85 5.84 3.02
CA LYS A 97 21.62 6.04 1.77
C LYS A 97 22.53 7.26 1.83
N ALA A 98 22.11 8.32 2.52
CA ALA A 98 22.90 9.54 2.72
C ALA A 98 23.96 9.41 3.84
N GLY A 99 24.07 8.26 4.49
CA GLY A 99 25.02 8.03 5.60
C GLY A 99 24.71 8.78 6.87
N ARG A 100 23.46 9.30 7.03
CA ARG A 100 23.02 10.08 8.21
C ARG A 100 22.44 9.22 9.31
N ALA A 101 22.14 7.96 9.04
CA ALA A 101 21.66 6.95 9.97
C ALA A 101 22.11 5.58 9.51
N LYS A 102 22.27 4.64 10.43
CA LYS A 102 22.50 3.21 10.16
C LYS A 102 21.28 2.37 10.48
N ALA A 103 20.45 2.81 11.42
CA ALA A 103 19.20 2.16 11.80
C ALA A 103 18.08 3.20 11.94
N VAL A 104 16.98 2.99 11.26
CA VAL A 104 15.80 3.87 11.26
C VAL A 104 14.56 3.08 11.61
N LEU A 105 13.78 3.57 12.56
CA LEU A 105 12.45 3.08 12.83
C LEU A 105 11.44 3.96 12.08
N VAL A 106 10.67 3.35 11.21
CA VAL A 106 9.56 4.04 10.54
C VAL A 106 8.25 3.44 11.01
N PHE A 107 7.25 4.26 11.24
CA PHE A 107 5.91 3.79 11.55
C PHE A 107 4.84 4.61 10.83
N ALA A 108 3.66 4.01 10.66
CA ALA A 108 2.47 4.70 10.19
C ALA A 108 1.27 4.32 11.06
N LEU A 109 0.38 5.28 11.28
CA LEU A 109 -0.82 5.16 12.11
C LEU A 109 -2.05 5.65 11.34
N GLU A 110 -3.17 4.94 11.50
CA GLU A 110 -4.47 5.39 11.01
C GLU A 110 -5.53 5.34 12.12
N ARG A 111 -6.29 6.44 12.24
CA ARG A 111 -7.39 6.59 13.20
C ARG A 111 -8.67 7.11 12.53
N MET A 112 -8.90 6.78 11.27
CA MET A 112 -10.04 7.27 10.48
C MET A 112 -11.42 6.87 11.06
N GLY A 113 -11.46 5.82 11.90
CA GLY A 113 -12.67 5.45 12.64
C GLY A 113 -13.15 6.52 13.63
N GLN A 114 -12.27 7.47 14.00
CA GLN A 114 -12.61 8.61 14.87
C GLN A 114 -13.21 9.79 14.09
N ALA A 115 -13.16 9.79 12.77
CA ALA A 115 -13.77 10.84 11.96
C ALA A 115 -15.30 10.73 12.01
N SER A 116 -16.00 11.84 12.16
CA SER A 116 -17.45 11.91 12.05
C SER A 116 -17.95 11.46 10.67
N SER A 117 -17.17 11.77 9.63
CA SER A 117 -17.39 11.29 8.26
C SER A 117 -16.03 11.11 7.56
N SER A 118 -15.62 9.86 7.37
CA SER A 118 -14.42 9.56 6.60
C SER A 118 -14.51 10.01 5.14
N GLN A 119 -15.72 10.01 4.55
CA GLN A 119 -15.91 10.50 3.19
C GLN A 119 -15.65 12.01 3.05
N GLN A 120 -16.02 12.82 4.06
CA GLN A 120 -15.71 14.25 4.06
C GLN A 120 -14.18 14.48 4.11
N VAL A 121 -13.46 13.68 4.92
CA VAL A 121 -12.00 13.72 4.96
C VAL A 121 -11.42 13.37 3.58
N PHE A 122 -11.93 12.32 2.92
CA PHE A 122 -11.47 11.95 1.59
C PHE A 122 -11.79 12.97 0.52
N ASN A 123 -12.89 13.69 0.64
CA ASN A 123 -13.26 14.71 -0.34
C ASN A 123 -12.26 15.89 -0.37
N THR A 124 -11.42 16.07 0.65
CA THR A 124 -10.34 17.06 0.64
C THR A 124 -9.26 16.77 -0.41
N ILE A 125 -9.29 15.62 -1.08
CA ILE A 125 -8.41 15.31 -2.22
C ILE A 125 -8.82 16.03 -3.51
N PHE A 126 -10.04 16.54 -3.58
CA PHE A 126 -10.55 17.32 -4.71
C PHE A 126 -10.34 18.81 -4.49
N ASP A 127 -10.17 19.56 -5.58
CA ASP A 127 -9.98 20.99 -5.47
C ASP A 127 -11.22 21.69 -4.87
N PRO A 128 -11.04 22.44 -3.76
CA PRO A 128 -12.16 23.04 -3.03
C PRO A 128 -12.82 24.20 -3.79
N VAL A 129 -12.22 24.71 -4.87
CA VAL A 129 -12.75 25.80 -5.67
C VAL A 129 -13.35 25.27 -6.98
N TYR A 130 -12.61 24.45 -7.71
CA TYR A 130 -12.98 24.02 -9.07
C TYR A 130 -13.68 22.67 -9.14
N GLU A 131 -13.52 21.81 -8.15
CA GLU A 131 -14.07 20.44 -8.16
C GLU A 131 -15.15 20.19 -7.10
N LYS A 132 -15.35 21.09 -6.14
CA LYS A 132 -16.31 20.89 -5.02
C LYS A 132 -17.77 20.72 -5.46
N ASP A 133 -18.17 21.35 -6.56
CA ASP A 133 -19.54 21.33 -7.04
C ASP A 133 -19.87 20.08 -7.89
N PHE A 134 -18.85 19.28 -8.23
CA PHE A 134 -19.05 18.00 -8.88
C PHE A 134 -19.42 16.93 -7.82
N PRO A 135 -20.27 15.94 -8.15
CA PRO A 135 -20.61 14.86 -7.23
C PRO A 135 -19.49 13.83 -7.11
N LEU A 136 -18.27 14.32 -6.84
CA LEU A 136 -17.09 13.49 -6.72
C LEU A 136 -16.94 12.98 -5.30
N THR A 137 -16.81 11.68 -5.19
CA THR A 137 -16.40 10.95 -3.99
C THR A 137 -15.39 9.90 -4.41
N THR A 138 -14.74 9.25 -3.46
CA THR A 138 -13.87 8.10 -3.79
C THR A 138 -14.63 6.99 -4.51
N ILE A 139 -15.91 6.79 -4.16
CA ILE A 139 -16.80 5.76 -4.75
C ILE A 139 -17.18 6.14 -6.18
N THR A 140 -17.69 7.37 -6.41
CA THR A 140 -18.11 7.80 -7.75
C THR A 140 -16.93 7.90 -8.70
N MET A 141 -15.74 8.26 -8.20
CA MET A 141 -14.50 8.23 -8.96
C MET A 141 -14.11 6.79 -9.38
N ALA A 142 -14.22 5.82 -8.47
CA ALA A 142 -13.96 4.42 -8.79
C ALA A 142 -14.94 3.91 -9.86
N ALA A 143 -16.22 4.27 -9.72
CA ALA A 143 -17.27 3.92 -10.66
C ALA A 143 -17.02 4.51 -12.06
N LEU A 144 -16.65 5.78 -12.14
CA LEU A 144 -16.28 6.44 -13.41
C LEU A 144 -15.15 5.68 -14.10
N ARG A 145 -14.08 5.35 -13.39
CA ARG A 145 -12.94 4.62 -13.94
C ARG A 145 -13.30 3.20 -14.35
N ALA A 146 -14.09 2.49 -13.55
CA ALA A 146 -14.57 1.16 -13.91
C ALA A 146 -15.41 1.20 -15.19
N SER A 147 -16.30 2.20 -15.35
CA SER A 147 -17.06 2.41 -16.57
C SER A 147 -16.16 2.71 -17.78
N MET A 148 -15.07 3.46 -17.56
CA MET A 148 -14.07 3.69 -18.62
C MET A 148 -13.33 2.41 -19.01
N LEU A 149 -12.95 1.55 -18.04
CA LEU A 149 -12.34 0.24 -18.35
C LEU A 149 -13.26 -0.65 -19.18
N MET A 150 -14.56 -0.67 -18.84
CA MET A 150 -15.56 -1.41 -19.63
C MET A 150 -15.59 -0.93 -21.07
N ARG A 151 -15.63 0.39 -21.26
CA ARG A 151 -15.72 1.01 -22.59
C ARG A 151 -14.44 0.88 -23.41
N LEU A 152 -13.27 1.06 -22.80
CA LEU A 152 -12.00 1.14 -23.53
C LEU A 152 -11.37 -0.23 -23.77
N TYR A 153 -11.51 -1.16 -22.81
CA TYR A 153 -10.76 -2.41 -22.79
C TYR A 153 -11.64 -3.65 -22.64
N GLY A 154 -12.98 -3.50 -22.67
CA GLY A 154 -13.90 -4.63 -22.64
C GLY A 154 -14.01 -5.34 -21.29
N TYR A 155 -13.61 -4.70 -20.19
CA TYR A 155 -13.88 -5.25 -18.87
C TYR A 155 -15.37 -5.39 -18.61
N ALA A 156 -15.74 -6.34 -17.75
CA ALA A 156 -17.08 -6.53 -17.23
C ALA A 156 -17.05 -6.47 -15.69
N PRO A 157 -18.17 -6.17 -15.01
CA PRO A 157 -18.23 -6.14 -13.55
C PRO A 157 -17.76 -7.43 -12.88
N ARG A 158 -17.91 -8.57 -13.55
CA ARG A 158 -17.41 -9.85 -13.07
C ARG A 158 -15.91 -9.86 -12.81
N HIS A 159 -15.10 -9.17 -13.62
CA HIS A 159 -13.63 -9.18 -13.44
C HIS A 159 -13.21 -8.59 -12.10
N TRP A 160 -13.83 -7.49 -11.66
CA TRP A 160 -13.51 -6.96 -10.32
C TRP A 160 -14.22 -7.69 -9.20
N ALA A 161 -15.32 -8.37 -9.46
CA ALA A 161 -15.92 -9.30 -8.51
C ALA A 161 -14.98 -10.50 -8.24
N GLU A 162 -14.33 -11.04 -9.26
CA GLU A 162 -13.30 -12.09 -9.13
C GLU A 162 -12.10 -11.61 -8.33
N ILE A 163 -11.62 -10.38 -8.58
CA ILE A 163 -10.53 -9.77 -7.79
C ILE A 163 -10.95 -9.60 -6.32
N ALA A 164 -12.15 -9.08 -6.05
CA ALA A 164 -12.66 -8.87 -4.70
C ALA A 164 -12.78 -10.18 -3.93
N ALA A 165 -13.36 -11.21 -4.55
CA ALA A 165 -13.50 -12.54 -3.94
C ALA A 165 -12.14 -13.17 -3.66
N ARG A 166 -11.18 -13.11 -4.60
CA ARG A 166 -9.81 -13.60 -4.41
C ARG A 166 -9.13 -12.91 -3.22
N ASN A 167 -9.23 -11.58 -3.13
CA ASN A 167 -8.63 -10.82 -2.04
C ASN A 167 -9.29 -11.14 -0.69
N ALA A 168 -10.62 -11.34 -0.66
CA ALA A 168 -11.32 -11.77 0.53
C ALA A 168 -10.87 -13.17 1.00
N GLN A 169 -10.70 -14.12 0.08
CA GLN A 169 -10.17 -15.45 0.40
C GLN A 169 -8.73 -15.38 0.94
N ALA A 170 -7.89 -14.50 0.37
CA ALA A 170 -6.53 -14.28 0.86
C ALA A 170 -6.55 -13.66 2.28
N ALA A 171 -7.43 -12.69 2.54
CA ALA A 171 -7.57 -12.03 3.84
C ALA A 171 -7.92 -13.01 4.98
N ARG A 172 -8.65 -14.09 4.70
CA ARG A 172 -8.96 -15.13 5.69
C ARG A 172 -7.72 -15.81 6.28
N LYS A 173 -6.62 -15.83 5.54
CA LYS A 173 -5.33 -16.37 5.99
C LYS A 173 -4.49 -15.35 6.77
N ASN A 174 -4.94 -14.09 6.83
CA ASN A 174 -4.22 -13.02 7.50
C ASN A 174 -4.84 -12.70 8.87
N PRO A 175 -4.21 -13.11 9.98
CA PRO A 175 -4.77 -12.89 11.32
C PRO A 175 -4.88 -11.41 11.70
N LEU A 176 -4.20 -10.52 10.97
CA LEU A 176 -4.22 -9.08 11.20
C LEU A 176 -5.27 -8.35 10.35
N ALA A 177 -5.90 -9.03 9.37
CA ALA A 177 -6.92 -8.43 8.52
C ALA A 177 -8.15 -7.99 9.33
N HIS A 178 -8.78 -6.90 8.89
CA HIS A 178 -10.03 -6.42 9.48
C HIS A 178 -11.23 -7.30 9.09
N LEU A 179 -11.27 -7.74 7.83
CA LEU A 179 -12.34 -8.55 7.28
C LEU A 179 -11.84 -9.95 6.93
N HIS A 180 -12.63 -10.96 7.31
CA HIS A 180 -12.38 -12.37 7.02
C HIS A 180 -13.57 -12.99 6.29
N ASN A 181 -14.12 -12.26 5.31
CA ASN A 181 -15.30 -12.67 4.57
C ASN A 181 -15.02 -13.90 3.70
N ASP A 182 -15.97 -14.84 3.71
CA ASP A 182 -16.00 -15.97 2.78
C ASP A 182 -17.04 -15.66 1.70
N ILE A 183 -16.59 -15.05 0.63
CA ILE A 183 -17.46 -14.56 -0.45
C ILE A 183 -16.98 -15.06 -1.80
N THR A 184 -17.94 -15.36 -2.66
CA THR A 184 -17.76 -15.70 -4.07
C THR A 184 -17.92 -14.48 -4.96
N PRO A 185 -17.50 -14.54 -6.25
CA PRO A 185 -17.81 -13.46 -7.20
C PRO A 185 -19.32 -13.20 -7.34
N GLU A 186 -20.14 -14.22 -7.24
CA GLU A 186 -21.61 -14.11 -7.25
C GLU A 186 -22.14 -13.34 -6.05
N ASP A 187 -21.58 -13.54 -4.85
CA ASP A 187 -21.93 -12.76 -3.66
C ASP A 187 -21.54 -11.30 -3.81
N VAL A 188 -20.39 -11.03 -4.42
CA VAL A 188 -19.97 -9.67 -4.73
C VAL A 188 -20.97 -8.98 -5.64
N MET A 189 -21.34 -9.63 -6.75
CA MET A 189 -22.30 -9.12 -7.74
C MET A 189 -23.72 -8.92 -7.19
N LYS A 190 -24.13 -9.71 -6.17
CA LYS A 190 -25.42 -9.57 -5.48
C LYS A 190 -25.39 -8.54 -4.35
N SER A 191 -24.22 -8.09 -3.91
CA SER A 191 -24.10 -7.13 -2.83
C SER A 191 -24.65 -5.75 -3.24
N PRO A 192 -25.04 -4.88 -2.31
CA PRO A 192 -25.63 -3.57 -2.64
C PRO A 192 -24.76 -2.78 -3.62
N LEU A 193 -25.38 -2.21 -4.64
CA LEU A 193 -24.74 -1.30 -5.57
C LEU A 193 -24.42 0.02 -4.87
N LEU A 194 -23.16 0.45 -4.90
CA LEU A 194 -22.72 1.73 -4.34
C LEU A 194 -22.81 2.85 -5.39
N ALA A 195 -22.27 2.61 -6.56
CA ALA A 195 -22.36 3.44 -7.76
C ALA A 195 -21.99 2.57 -8.96
N TRP A 196 -22.85 2.53 -10.00
CA TRP A 196 -22.60 1.65 -11.14
C TRP A 196 -21.22 1.86 -11.77
N PRO A 197 -20.42 0.80 -12.00
CA PRO A 197 -20.69 -0.63 -11.80
C PRO A 197 -20.13 -1.21 -10.47
N ILE A 198 -19.88 -0.41 -9.45
CA ILE A 198 -19.20 -0.80 -8.20
C ILE A 198 -20.20 -1.27 -7.13
N HIS A 199 -19.99 -2.47 -6.62
CA HIS A 199 -20.76 -3.08 -5.54
C HIS A 199 -20.04 -2.96 -4.18
N ARG A 200 -20.77 -3.23 -3.10
CA ARG A 200 -20.30 -3.03 -1.72
C ARG A 200 -19.04 -3.84 -1.40
N TYR A 201 -18.96 -5.09 -1.81
CA TYR A 201 -17.81 -5.95 -1.49
C TYR A 201 -16.57 -5.70 -2.35
N GLU A 202 -16.66 -4.83 -3.34
CA GLU A 202 -15.52 -4.35 -4.12
C GLU A 202 -14.77 -3.19 -3.47
N ALA A 203 -15.39 -2.54 -2.49
CA ALA A 203 -14.81 -1.43 -1.74
C ALA A 203 -14.11 -1.92 -0.47
N CYS A 204 -12.96 -1.31 -0.17
CA CYS A 204 -12.22 -1.59 1.06
C CYS A 204 -12.99 -1.15 2.32
N PRO A 205 -12.75 -1.78 3.48
CA PRO A 205 -13.21 -1.26 4.76
C PRO A 205 -12.41 -0.02 5.16
N MET A 206 -12.97 0.76 6.09
CA MET A 206 -12.22 1.74 6.86
C MET A 206 -11.64 1.04 8.09
N SER A 207 -10.33 1.08 8.24
CA SER A 207 -9.63 0.41 9.33
C SER A 207 -8.76 1.38 10.12
N GLU A 208 -8.65 1.16 11.41
CA GLU A 208 -7.63 1.72 12.29
C GLU A 208 -6.53 0.71 12.54
N GLY A 209 -5.35 1.21 12.87
CA GLY A 209 -4.20 0.41 13.25
C GLY A 209 -2.88 1.08 12.91
N ALA A 210 -1.80 0.43 13.30
CA ALA A 210 -0.44 0.89 13.06
C ALA A 210 0.41 -0.20 12.39
N CYS A 211 1.40 0.25 11.62
CA CYS A 211 2.45 -0.57 11.03
C CYS A 211 3.80 0.09 11.30
N ALA A 212 4.82 -0.70 11.57
CA ALA A 212 6.19 -0.21 11.76
C ALA A 212 7.20 -1.12 11.08
N LEU A 213 8.29 -0.52 10.60
CA LEU A 213 9.42 -1.22 9.98
C LEU A 213 10.73 -0.73 10.61
N VAL A 214 11.68 -1.65 10.78
CA VAL A 214 13.06 -1.33 11.10
C VAL A 214 13.89 -1.46 9.82
N LEU A 215 14.46 -0.33 9.40
CA LEU A 215 15.36 -0.23 8.25
C LEU A 215 16.79 -0.15 8.75
N VAL A 216 17.70 -0.88 8.13
CA VAL A 216 19.13 -0.81 8.49
C VAL A 216 20.01 -0.70 7.25
N ASP A 217 21.19 -0.09 7.46
CA ASP A 217 22.32 -0.19 6.53
C ASP A 217 22.81 -1.64 6.44
N LYS A 218 23.34 -2.04 5.31
CA LYS A 218 23.88 -3.38 5.09
C LYS A 218 24.87 -3.84 6.17
N SER A 219 25.61 -2.92 6.77
CA SER A 219 26.58 -3.23 7.83
C SER A 219 25.94 -3.74 9.11
N LEU A 220 24.64 -3.47 9.33
CA LEU A 220 23.89 -3.89 10.51
C LEU A 220 22.96 -5.09 10.28
N VAL A 221 22.94 -5.66 9.08
CA VAL A 221 22.05 -6.81 8.78
C VAL A 221 22.43 -8.04 9.64
N GLY A 222 23.72 -8.35 9.77
CA GLY A 222 24.19 -9.49 10.57
C GLY A 222 23.59 -10.82 10.13
N HIS A 223 23.08 -11.59 11.07
CA HIS A 223 22.46 -12.90 10.82
C HIS A 223 20.94 -12.84 10.53
N ARG A 224 20.37 -11.65 10.42
CA ARG A 224 18.94 -11.45 10.16
C ARG A 224 18.59 -11.87 8.74
N LYS A 225 17.33 -12.26 8.53
CA LYS A 225 16.77 -12.46 7.18
C LYS A 225 16.26 -11.11 6.67
N PRO A 226 16.97 -10.41 5.79
CA PRO A 226 16.56 -9.10 5.30
C PRO A 226 15.61 -9.21 4.13
N ALA A 227 14.76 -8.18 3.96
CA ALA A 227 14.20 -7.84 2.66
C ALA A 227 14.92 -6.58 2.17
N TRP A 228 15.70 -6.71 1.11
CA TRP A 228 16.46 -5.59 0.54
C TRP A 228 15.56 -4.67 -0.26
N ILE A 229 15.60 -3.37 -0.01
CA ILE A 229 14.94 -2.38 -0.86
C ILE A 229 15.78 -2.23 -2.12
N GLN A 230 15.33 -2.88 -3.19
CA GLN A 230 16.02 -2.90 -4.48
C GLN A 230 15.68 -1.71 -5.35
N GLY A 231 14.45 -1.18 -5.23
CA GLY A 231 14.02 0.02 -5.94
C GLY A 231 12.88 0.70 -5.19
N ALA A 232 12.90 2.04 -5.17
CA ALA A 232 11.90 2.83 -4.49
C ALA A 232 11.67 4.14 -5.23
N ALA A 233 10.46 4.36 -5.72
CA ALA A 233 10.10 5.55 -6.46
C ALA A 233 8.73 6.10 -6.09
N SER A 234 8.63 7.42 -6.12
CA SER A 234 7.39 8.16 -5.98
C SER A 234 7.26 9.16 -7.12
N THR A 235 6.08 9.24 -7.70
CA THR A 235 5.75 10.22 -8.73
C THR A 235 4.34 10.75 -8.53
N SER A 236 4.09 11.93 -9.09
CA SER A 236 2.78 12.57 -9.11
C SER A 236 2.30 12.78 -10.55
N ASP A 237 0.99 12.82 -10.70
CA ASP A 237 0.28 13.26 -11.91
C ASP A 237 -0.35 14.63 -11.64
N SER A 238 -0.96 15.24 -12.66
CA SER A 238 -1.71 16.50 -12.51
C SER A 238 -2.75 16.39 -11.40
N TYR A 239 -2.87 17.43 -10.59
CA TYR A 239 -3.81 17.47 -9.48
C TYR A 239 -5.26 17.42 -9.97
N ALA A 240 -5.65 18.34 -10.82
CA ALA A 240 -7.01 18.48 -11.30
C ALA A 240 -7.42 17.30 -12.21
N MET A 241 -8.61 16.76 -11.97
CA MET A 241 -9.14 15.67 -12.76
C MET A 241 -9.39 16.06 -14.21
N GLY A 242 -9.82 17.31 -14.46
CA GLY A 242 -10.04 17.84 -15.80
C GLY A 242 -8.81 17.79 -16.71
N ASP A 243 -7.63 18.04 -16.15
CA ASP A 243 -6.36 17.96 -16.88
C ASP A 243 -6.04 16.54 -17.32
N ARG A 244 -6.36 15.56 -16.47
CA ARG A 244 -6.10 14.14 -16.73
C ARG A 244 -7.08 13.56 -17.76
N ILE A 245 -8.35 14.00 -17.76
CA ILE A 245 -9.36 13.56 -18.72
C ILE A 245 -9.02 14.08 -20.12
N ARG A 246 -8.48 15.29 -20.24
CA ARG A 246 -8.20 15.96 -21.54
C ARG A 246 -6.81 15.64 -22.11
N ARG A 247 -5.99 14.90 -21.37
CA ARG A 247 -4.62 14.57 -21.78
C ARG A 247 -4.63 13.67 -23.03
N LYS A 248 -3.77 14.01 -24.00
CA LYS A 248 -3.50 13.12 -25.13
C LYS A 248 -2.56 11.99 -24.70
N GLY A 249 -2.86 10.77 -25.09
CA GLY A 249 -2.00 9.59 -24.91
C GLY A 249 -2.04 8.90 -23.55
N ALA A 250 -2.83 9.42 -22.59
CA ALA A 250 -3.08 8.73 -21.33
C ALA A 250 -4.44 9.13 -20.77
N THR A 251 -5.19 8.16 -20.27
CA THR A 251 -6.52 8.35 -19.69
C THR A 251 -6.47 8.25 -18.16
N LEU A 252 -7.62 8.46 -17.50
CA LEU A 252 -7.74 8.29 -16.05
C LEU A 252 -7.48 6.86 -15.56
N VAL A 253 -7.62 5.86 -16.46
CA VAL A 253 -7.44 4.44 -16.11
C VAL A 253 -6.02 3.94 -16.32
N ASP A 254 -5.16 4.71 -17.00
CA ASP A 254 -3.77 4.29 -17.27
C ASP A 254 -2.84 4.48 -16.07
N LEU A 255 -3.32 5.09 -14.99
CA LEU A 255 -2.56 5.32 -13.75
C LEU A 255 -1.13 5.82 -14.01
N LEU A 256 -1.01 6.93 -14.76
CA LEU A 256 0.29 7.43 -15.23
C LEU A 256 1.33 7.60 -14.11
N SER A 257 0.93 8.12 -12.95
CA SER A 257 1.83 8.23 -11.79
C SER A 257 2.36 6.86 -11.34
N LEU A 258 1.51 5.81 -11.34
CA LEU A 258 1.92 4.46 -10.97
C LEU A 258 2.90 3.88 -12.00
N SER A 259 2.60 4.03 -13.29
CA SER A 259 3.48 3.57 -14.38
C SER A 259 4.85 4.25 -14.34
N MET A 260 4.90 5.56 -14.08
CA MET A 260 6.14 6.30 -13.93
C MET A 260 6.95 5.87 -12.70
N SER A 261 6.27 5.62 -11.57
CA SER A 261 6.91 5.09 -10.35
C SER A 261 7.45 3.69 -10.59
N ALA A 262 6.68 2.82 -11.28
CA ALA A 262 7.12 1.47 -11.63
C ALA A 262 8.40 1.49 -12.49
N LYS A 263 8.41 2.26 -13.57
CA LYS A 263 9.59 2.39 -14.45
C LYS A 263 10.84 2.80 -13.68
N ARG A 264 10.74 3.76 -12.77
CA ARG A 264 11.88 4.22 -11.95
C ARG A 264 12.33 3.16 -10.95
N ALA A 265 11.39 2.57 -10.19
CA ALA A 265 11.72 1.55 -9.21
C ALA A 265 12.29 0.28 -9.86
N TYR A 266 11.77 -0.11 -11.01
CA TYR A 266 12.29 -1.25 -11.79
C TYR A 266 13.67 -0.98 -12.36
N ALA A 267 13.94 0.23 -12.84
CA ALA A 267 15.29 0.61 -13.29
C ALA A 267 16.32 0.50 -12.16
N GLU A 268 15.97 0.97 -10.93
CA GLU A 268 16.83 0.82 -9.75
C GLU A 268 17.02 -0.66 -9.38
N ALA A 269 15.96 -1.49 -9.48
CA ALA A 269 15.96 -2.89 -9.10
C ALA A 269 16.52 -3.84 -10.19
N GLY A 270 16.81 -3.33 -11.38
CA GLY A 270 17.21 -4.14 -12.53
C GLY A 270 16.10 -5.07 -13.05
N VAL A 271 14.83 -4.70 -12.85
CA VAL A 271 13.66 -5.46 -13.34
C VAL A 271 13.34 -5.03 -14.76
N THR A 272 13.35 -5.97 -15.69
CA THR A 272 13.08 -5.74 -17.13
C THR A 272 11.81 -6.41 -17.62
N LYS A 273 11.42 -7.51 -16.98
CA LYS A 273 10.24 -8.32 -17.30
C LYS A 273 9.40 -8.56 -16.03
N PRO A 274 8.62 -7.57 -15.57
CA PRO A 274 7.95 -7.64 -14.26
C PRO A 274 7.12 -8.92 -14.05
N VAL A 275 6.37 -9.35 -15.05
CA VAL A 275 5.52 -10.56 -14.96
C VAL A 275 6.33 -11.85 -14.70
N LYS A 276 7.60 -11.87 -15.04
CA LYS A 276 8.51 -13.03 -14.86
C LYS A 276 9.39 -12.90 -13.62
N GLU A 277 9.73 -11.68 -13.24
CA GLU A 277 10.74 -11.40 -12.22
C GLU A 277 10.15 -11.06 -10.86
N ILE A 278 8.86 -10.68 -10.80
CA ILE A 278 8.13 -10.38 -9.57
C ILE A 278 7.21 -11.56 -9.26
N ARG A 279 7.42 -12.21 -8.12
CA ARG A 279 6.58 -13.36 -7.71
C ARG A 279 5.35 -12.94 -6.92
N VAL A 280 5.45 -11.86 -6.12
CA VAL A 280 4.36 -11.32 -5.30
C VAL A 280 4.19 -9.83 -5.57
N ALA A 281 2.95 -9.40 -5.69
CA ALA A 281 2.58 -8.00 -5.81
C ALA A 281 1.54 -7.62 -4.73
N GLU A 282 1.95 -6.82 -3.76
CA GLU A 282 1.08 -6.23 -2.74
C GLU A 282 0.63 -4.85 -3.20
N LEU A 283 -0.57 -4.79 -3.76
CA LEU A 283 -1.09 -3.61 -4.43
C LEU A 283 -2.01 -2.79 -3.51
N TYR A 284 -1.82 -1.48 -3.51
CA TYR A 284 -2.78 -0.57 -2.89
C TYR A 284 -3.94 -0.32 -3.86
N SER A 285 -5.01 -1.04 -3.69
CA SER A 285 -6.23 -0.93 -4.47
C SER A 285 -7.44 -0.79 -3.53
N ALA A 286 -7.89 0.45 -3.28
CA ALA A 286 -9.04 0.70 -2.41
C ALA A 286 -10.36 0.12 -2.97
N PHE A 287 -10.40 -0.14 -4.27
CA PHE A 287 -11.47 -0.83 -4.98
C PHE A 287 -10.86 -1.92 -5.86
N SER A 288 -11.55 -3.04 -6.04
CA SER A 288 -11.05 -4.14 -6.87
C SER A 288 -10.84 -3.72 -8.33
N SER A 289 -11.65 -2.81 -8.87
CA SER A 289 -11.42 -2.20 -10.18
C SER A 289 -10.11 -1.41 -10.29
N ALA A 290 -9.63 -0.82 -9.18
CA ALA A 290 -8.35 -0.13 -9.14
C ALA A 290 -7.16 -1.10 -9.24
N GLU A 291 -7.33 -2.33 -8.76
CA GLU A 291 -6.33 -3.38 -8.93
C GLU A 291 -6.19 -3.81 -10.39
N ALA A 292 -7.31 -3.93 -11.11
CA ALA A 292 -7.30 -4.22 -12.54
C ALA A 292 -6.53 -3.17 -13.35
N MET A 293 -6.65 -1.89 -12.99
CA MET A 293 -5.87 -0.79 -13.59
C MET A 293 -4.37 -0.88 -13.28
N ALA A 294 -4.02 -1.42 -12.12
CA ALA A 294 -2.62 -1.49 -11.68
C ALA A 294 -1.81 -2.53 -12.49
N TYR A 295 -2.43 -3.56 -13.03
CA TYR A 295 -1.72 -4.61 -13.76
C TYR A 295 -0.95 -4.08 -14.98
N PRO A 296 -1.58 -3.37 -15.92
CA PRO A 296 -0.84 -2.78 -17.04
C PRO A 296 0.08 -1.63 -16.62
N ALA A 297 -0.31 -0.82 -15.63
CA ALA A 297 0.54 0.27 -15.13
C ALA A 297 1.86 -0.23 -14.53
N LEU A 298 1.86 -1.46 -13.98
CA LEU A 298 3.04 -2.15 -13.45
C LEU A 298 3.73 -3.06 -14.48
N GLY A 299 3.24 -3.12 -15.71
CA GLY A 299 3.84 -3.91 -16.80
C GLY A 299 3.62 -5.42 -16.65
N PHE A 300 2.59 -5.87 -15.97
CA PHE A 300 2.23 -7.29 -15.90
C PHE A 300 1.48 -7.78 -17.13
N CYS A 301 0.77 -6.90 -17.80
CA CYS A 301 0.09 -7.16 -19.09
C CYS A 301 -0.04 -5.86 -19.88
N GLU A 302 -0.46 -5.95 -21.14
CA GLU A 302 -0.92 -4.78 -21.90
C GLU A 302 -2.35 -4.40 -21.48
N SER A 303 -2.73 -3.12 -21.62
CA SER A 303 -4.06 -2.64 -21.21
C SER A 303 -5.22 -3.38 -21.90
N ALA A 304 -5.06 -3.72 -23.17
CA ALA A 304 -6.06 -4.45 -23.93
C ALA A 304 -6.22 -5.91 -23.49
N ASP A 305 -5.20 -6.49 -22.89
CA ASP A 305 -5.21 -7.87 -22.38
C ASP A 305 -5.68 -7.99 -20.92
N GLY A 306 -5.95 -6.86 -20.29
CA GLY A 306 -6.30 -6.82 -18.87
C GLY A 306 -7.46 -7.74 -18.45
N PRO A 307 -8.59 -7.81 -19.16
CA PRO A 307 -9.67 -8.76 -18.84
C PRO A 307 -9.19 -10.21 -18.83
N ARG A 308 -8.48 -10.64 -19.88
CA ARG A 308 -7.92 -11.99 -19.99
C ARG A 308 -6.88 -12.27 -18.91
N PHE A 309 -6.10 -11.25 -18.52
CA PHE A 309 -5.13 -11.38 -17.45
C PHE A 309 -5.80 -11.65 -16.10
N VAL A 310 -6.94 -11.00 -15.81
CA VAL A 310 -7.74 -11.29 -14.60
C VAL A 310 -8.24 -12.74 -14.61
N GLU A 311 -8.82 -13.19 -15.71
CA GLU A 311 -9.32 -14.55 -15.88
C GLU A 311 -8.20 -15.60 -15.72
N ALA A 312 -7.01 -15.34 -16.31
CA ALA A 312 -5.87 -16.23 -16.24
C ALA A 312 -5.33 -16.43 -14.81
N GLN A 313 -5.48 -15.43 -13.93
CA GLN A 313 -5.01 -15.55 -12.54
C GLN A 313 -5.67 -16.70 -11.75
N ALA A 314 -6.85 -17.16 -12.17
CA ALA A 314 -7.53 -18.28 -11.53
C ALA A 314 -6.82 -19.62 -11.78
N THR A 315 -6.16 -19.77 -12.92
CA THR A 315 -5.64 -21.07 -13.42
C THR A 315 -4.14 -21.07 -13.67
N ASP A 316 -3.55 -19.96 -14.08
CA ASP A 316 -2.13 -19.87 -14.43
C ASP A 316 -1.28 -19.58 -13.18
N ARG A 317 -0.62 -20.61 -12.68
CA ARG A 317 0.26 -20.55 -11.50
C ARG A 317 1.63 -19.91 -11.79
N SER A 318 1.96 -19.66 -13.04
CA SER A 318 3.20 -18.95 -13.44
C SER A 318 3.11 -17.44 -13.25
N LEU A 319 1.89 -16.90 -13.18
CA LEU A 319 1.66 -15.48 -12.95
C LEU A 319 2.03 -15.07 -11.50
N PRO A 320 2.35 -13.80 -11.29
CA PRO A 320 2.52 -13.24 -9.94
C PRO A 320 1.27 -13.46 -9.07
N VAL A 321 1.50 -13.67 -7.78
CA VAL A 321 0.40 -13.72 -6.80
C VAL A 321 0.12 -12.30 -6.31
N PHE A 322 -1.12 -11.86 -6.50
CA PHE A 322 -1.56 -10.51 -6.12
C PHE A 322 -2.25 -10.51 -4.76
N ASN A 323 -1.83 -9.59 -3.90
CA ASN A 323 -2.41 -9.36 -2.58
C ASN A 323 -2.60 -10.64 -1.73
N PRO A 324 -1.57 -11.49 -1.56
CA PRO A 324 -1.70 -12.68 -0.70
C PRO A 324 -2.06 -12.35 0.76
N SER A 325 -1.89 -11.10 1.17
CA SER A 325 -2.33 -10.59 2.49
C SER A 325 -3.82 -10.25 2.57
N GLY A 326 -4.55 -10.29 1.45
CA GLY A 326 -5.92 -9.82 1.30
C GLY A 326 -6.02 -8.38 0.78
N GLY A 327 -4.90 -7.69 0.63
CA GLY A 327 -4.87 -6.32 0.13
C GLY A 327 -5.72 -5.35 0.94
N PRO A 328 -6.03 -4.18 0.38
CA PRO A 328 -6.90 -3.20 1.03
C PRO A 328 -8.33 -3.69 1.26
N GLN A 329 -8.85 -4.65 0.48
CA GLN A 329 -10.16 -5.26 0.74
C GLN A 329 -10.19 -6.04 2.06
N GLY A 330 -9.06 -6.59 2.49
CA GLY A 330 -8.91 -7.21 3.81
C GLY A 330 -8.76 -6.22 4.95
N ALA A 331 -7.98 -5.15 4.73
CA ALA A 331 -7.76 -4.07 5.70
C ALA A 331 -7.21 -2.82 5.04
N ASN A 332 -7.80 -1.65 5.31
CA ASN A 332 -7.36 -0.38 4.75
C ASN A 332 -7.20 0.71 5.83
N PRO A 333 -6.12 0.67 6.62
CA PRO A 333 -5.71 1.79 7.47
C PRO A 333 -5.03 2.87 6.62
N VAL A 334 -5.79 3.75 5.99
CA VAL A 334 -5.46 4.57 4.81
C VAL A 334 -4.03 5.13 4.80
N SER A 335 -3.64 5.91 5.82
CA SER A 335 -2.29 6.50 5.88
C SER A 335 -1.19 5.45 6.05
N ALA A 336 -1.50 4.32 6.69
CA ALA A 336 -0.57 3.21 6.90
C ALA A 336 -0.59 2.19 5.75
N THR A 337 -1.64 2.13 4.93
CA THR A 337 -1.84 1.06 3.94
C THR A 337 -0.64 0.86 3.01
N ALA A 338 -0.04 1.93 2.51
CA ALA A 338 1.14 1.83 1.65
C ALA A 338 2.36 1.22 2.37
N MET A 339 2.55 1.48 3.68
CA MET A 339 3.57 0.81 4.49
C MET A 339 3.22 -0.66 4.73
N VAL A 340 1.94 -0.97 4.99
CA VAL A 340 1.45 -2.36 5.14
C VAL A 340 1.74 -3.19 3.89
N ARG A 341 1.57 -2.61 2.69
CA ARG A 341 1.96 -3.31 1.44
C ARG A 341 3.45 -3.61 1.39
N ILE A 342 4.30 -2.67 1.80
CA ILE A 342 5.76 -2.90 1.89
C ILE A 342 6.08 -3.95 2.98
N ALA A 343 5.41 -3.89 4.13
CA ALA A 343 5.57 -4.85 5.22
C ALA A 343 5.23 -6.28 4.77
N GLU A 344 4.08 -6.47 4.12
CA GLU A 344 3.65 -7.77 3.62
C GLU A 344 4.59 -8.29 2.51
N ALA A 345 5.01 -7.44 1.58
CA ALA A 345 6.01 -7.81 0.59
C ALA A 345 7.35 -8.22 1.23
N ALA A 346 7.79 -7.49 2.27
CA ALA A 346 9.00 -7.84 3.02
C ALA A 346 8.86 -9.18 3.76
N LEU A 347 7.71 -9.45 4.39
CA LEU A 347 7.44 -10.75 5.04
C LEU A 347 7.48 -11.90 4.04
N GLN A 348 6.94 -11.73 2.83
CA GLN A 348 7.02 -12.73 1.76
C GLN A 348 8.46 -13.04 1.36
N VAL A 349 9.27 -12.01 1.10
CA VAL A 349 10.69 -12.15 0.74
C VAL A 349 11.50 -12.79 1.87
N ARG A 350 11.19 -12.46 3.12
CA ARG A 350 11.84 -12.99 4.32
C ARG A 350 11.38 -14.41 4.70
N GLN A 351 10.39 -14.98 3.99
CA GLN A 351 9.76 -16.26 4.31
C GLN A 351 9.12 -16.27 5.71
N MET A 352 8.47 -15.15 6.07
CA MET A 352 7.86 -14.93 7.39
C MET A 352 6.38 -14.54 7.31
N ALA A 353 5.72 -14.77 6.16
CA ALA A 353 4.31 -14.42 5.97
C ALA A 353 3.33 -15.45 6.57
N GLY A 354 3.81 -16.52 7.20
CA GLY A 354 2.97 -17.57 7.83
C GLY A 354 2.02 -18.22 6.83
N ALA A 355 0.74 -18.34 7.16
CA ALA A 355 -0.27 -18.98 6.30
C ALA A 355 -0.48 -18.26 4.94
N ARG A 356 0.03 -17.03 4.78
CA ARG A 356 -0.02 -16.25 3.55
C ARG A 356 1.20 -16.46 2.65
N GLN A 357 2.17 -17.26 3.10
CA GLN A 357 3.42 -17.43 2.38
C GLN A 357 3.20 -18.00 0.99
N VAL A 358 3.78 -17.33 0.01
CA VAL A 358 3.89 -17.78 -1.38
C VAL A 358 5.24 -18.44 -1.59
N ASP A 359 5.28 -19.56 -2.29
CA ASP A 359 6.53 -20.27 -2.56
C ASP A 359 7.38 -19.55 -3.60
N GLY A 360 8.71 -19.64 -3.43
CA GLY A 360 9.69 -19.16 -4.40
C GLY A 360 9.75 -17.64 -4.53
N VAL A 361 9.43 -16.88 -3.49
CA VAL A 361 9.49 -15.41 -3.52
C VAL A 361 10.93 -14.93 -3.37
N GLU A 362 11.56 -14.63 -4.49
CA GLU A 362 12.87 -13.93 -4.51
C GLU A 362 12.68 -12.41 -4.57
N ARG A 363 11.60 -11.96 -5.22
CA ARG A 363 11.28 -10.55 -5.43
C ARG A 363 9.80 -10.28 -5.28
N ALA A 364 9.46 -9.19 -4.61
CA ALA A 364 8.10 -8.72 -4.47
C ALA A 364 8.03 -7.21 -4.76
N VAL A 365 6.87 -6.75 -5.22
CA VAL A 365 6.56 -5.34 -5.40
C VAL A 365 5.43 -4.91 -4.49
N ALA A 366 5.55 -3.73 -3.91
CA ALA A 366 4.51 -3.07 -3.13
C ALA A 366 4.17 -1.72 -3.74
N THR A 367 2.88 -1.35 -3.76
CA THR A 367 2.45 -0.06 -4.27
C THR A 367 1.75 0.78 -3.22
N GLY A 368 1.78 2.10 -3.44
CA GLY A 368 0.96 3.07 -2.74
C GLY A 368 0.20 3.94 -3.73
N GLN A 369 -1.03 4.32 -3.36
CA GLN A 369 -1.86 5.27 -4.11
C GLN A 369 -2.41 6.32 -3.16
N GLY A 370 -2.35 7.58 -3.56
CA GLY A 370 -2.86 8.70 -2.78
C GLY A 370 -3.68 9.68 -3.62
N GLY A 371 -4.55 10.39 -2.92
CA GLY A 371 -5.52 11.27 -3.54
C GLY A 371 -6.49 10.50 -4.43
N ALA A 372 -6.94 11.12 -5.51
CA ALA A 372 -7.66 10.46 -6.58
C ALA A 372 -6.68 9.83 -7.61
N THR A 373 -5.63 9.13 -7.11
CA THR A 373 -4.50 8.57 -7.87
C THR A 373 -3.54 9.61 -8.49
N GLN A 374 -3.47 10.82 -7.88
CA GLN A 374 -2.46 11.80 -8.26
C GLN A 374 -1.06 11.38 -7.83
N PHE A 375 -0.95 10.66 -6.72
CA PHE A 375 0.33 10.21 -6.17
C PHE A 375 0.41 8.70 -6.22
N SER A 376 1.57 8.19 -6.62
CA SER A 376 1.83 6.76 -6.57
C SER A 376 3.24 6.49 -6.09
N THR A 377 3.39 5.36 -5.42
CA THR A 377 4.70 4.84 -5.01
C THR A 377 4.83 3.40 -5.43
N VAL A 378 6.05 3.00 -5.76
CA VAL A 378 6.42 1.61 -6.03
C VAL A 378 7.69 1.29 -5.25
N CYS A 379 7.67 0.20 -4.49
CA CYS A 379 8.80 -0.35 -3.78
C CYS A 379 9.04 -1.79 -4.23
N VAL A 380 10.23 -2.08 -4.73
CA VAL A 380 10.67 -3.44 -5.04
C VAL A 380 11.56 -3.92 -3.90
N VAL A 381 11.20 -5.06 -3.33
CA VAL A 381 12.00 -5.74 -2.31
C VAL A 381 12.45 -7.11 -2.78
N GLY A 382 13.63 -7.54 -2.36
CA GLY A 382 14.19 -8.83 -2.79
C GLY A 382 15.08 -9.47 -1.73
N THR A 383 15.38 -10.76 -1.94
CA THR A 383 16.24 -11.56 -1.06
C THR A 383 17.71 -11.16 -1.09
N LYS A 384 18.15 -10.49 -2.15
CA LYS A 384 19.54 -10.06 -2.35
C LYS A 384 19.60 -8.54 -2.52
N PRO A 385 20.69 -7.90 -2.09
CA PRO A 385 20.92 -6.49 -2.39
C PRO A 385 21.12 -6.29 -3.91
N ASN A 386 20.97 -5.05 -4.37
CA ASN A 386 21.36 -4.71 -5.74
C ASN A 386 22.86 -4.92 -5.93
N THR A 387 23.25 -5.44 -7.07
CA THR A 387 24.67 -5.60 -7.48
C THR A 387 25.32 -4.27 -7.78
#